data_1415bc2efd15ad31e0c7922d0d002a36
#
_entry.id   1415bc2efd15ad31e0c7922d0d002a36
#
_cell.length_a   1.000
_cell.length_b   1.000
_cell.length_c   1.000
_cell.angle_alpha   90.00
_cell.angle_beta   90.00
_cell.angle_gamma   90.00
#
_symmetry.space_group_name_H-M   'P 1'
#
loop_
_entity.id
_entity.type
_entity.pdbx_description
1 polymer ?
#
loop_
_entity_poly.entity_id
_entity_poly.type
_entity_poly.pdbx_seq_one_letter_code
_entity_poly.pdbx_strand_id
1 'polypeptide(L)'
;MATSVAPFGKILMKRTRNESCPDGWLIDPQGQPVTDPQVDLSNGEAGLLPLGGITSGQKGSGLTFMLNLLAITLANVEERVEGALIIAINPAFFLPLSDLKSAADGLVDRLHQTPAIDGFNSVLVPGERSHQETERRRQEGILVENDTWNRLQELAKGSVI
;
A
#
# COMPACT_ATOMS: atom_id res chain seq x y z
N MET A 1 -0.33 5.24 -4.31
CA MET A 1 -1.24 4.33 -3.57
C MET A 1 -1.50 3.12 -4.45
N ALA A 2 -1.44 1.91 -3.90
CA ALA A 2 -1.83 0.71 -4.65
C ALA A 2 -3.33 0.73 -4.95
N THR A 3 -3.71 0.22 -6.10
CA THR A 3 -5.12 0.08 -6.54
C THR A 3 -5.74 -1.27 -6.16
N SER A 4 -4.98 -2.08 -5.42
CA SER A 4 -5.40 -3.37 -4.84
C SER A 4 -5.75 -3.23 -3.37
N VAL A 5 -6.47 -4.21 -2.81
CA VAL A 5 -6.84 -4.25 -1.37
C VAL A 5 -5.61 -4.31 -0.47
N ALA A 6 -4.53 -4.93 -0.93
CA ALA A 6 -3.25 -5.01 -0.24
C ALA A 6 -2.10 -4.71 -1.21
N PRO A 7 -1.06 -3.97 -0.78
CA PRO A 7 0.15 -3.82 -1.58
C PRO A 7 0.86 -5.18 -1.72
N PHE A 8 1.46 -5.42 -2.89
CA PHE A 8 2.21 -6.66 -3.15
C PHE A 8 3.30 -6.94 -2.09
N GLY A 9 3.97 -5.88 -1.60
CA GLY A 9 4.96 -6.01 -0.53
C GLY A 9 4.44 -6.66 0.76
N LYS A 10 3.13 -6.54 1.06
CA LYS A 10 2.53 -7.23 2.21
C LYS A 10 2.43 -8.73 1.98
N ILE A 11 2.19 -9.18 0.74
CA ILE A 11 2.19 -10.60 0.39
C ILE A 11 3.59 -11.18 0.54
N LEU A 12 4.62 -10.44 0.05
CA LEU A 12 6.02 -10.83 0.23
C LEU A 12 6.40 -10.94 1.71
N MET A 13 5.95 -10.02 2.55
CA MET A 13 6.15 -10.11 4.00
C MET A 13 5.49 -11.37 4.60
N LYS A 14 4.26 -11.68 4.20
CA LYS A 14 3.57 -12.89 4.63
C LYS A 14 4.32 -14.16 4.19
N ARG A 15 4.81 -14.15 2.95
CA ARG A 15 5.65 -15.23 2.40
C ARG A 15 6.91 -15.45 3.23
N THR A 16 7.67 -14.38 3.51
CA THR A 16 8.90 -14.43 4.31
C THR A 16 8.67 -14.93 5.73
N ARG A 17 7.51 -14.58 6.32
CA ARG A 17 7.14 -14.98 7.69
C ARG A 17 6.42 -16.32 7.77
N ASN A 18 6.17 -16.95 6.63
CA ASN A 18 5.36 -18.17 6.54
C ASN A 18 3.99 -18.04 7.22
N GLU A 19 3.38 -16.86 7.04
CA GLU A 19 2.06 -16.50 7.56
C GLU A 19 1.04 -16.46 6.43
N SER A 20 -0.19 -16.92 6.67
CA SER A 20 -1.27 -16.83 5.70
C SER A 20 -1.67 -15.37 5.41
N CYS A 21 -2.07 -15.11 4.17
CA CYS A 21 -2.74 -13.88 3.80
C CYS A 21 -4.15 -13.83 4.42
N PRO A 22 -4.66 -12.66 4.80
CA PRO A 22 -6.06 -12.49 5.12
C PRO A 22 -6.97 -12.86 3.95
N ASP A 23 -8.16 -13.37 4.26
CA ASP A 23 -9.22 -13.55 3.27
C ASP A 23 -9.51 -12.26 2.52
N GLY A 24 -9.80 -12.39 1.23
CA GLY A 24 -10.14 -11.24 0.38
C GLY A 24 -8.94 -10.43 -0.10
N TRP A 25 -7.70 -10.93 0.08
CA TRP A 25 -6.53 -10.36 -0.59
C TRP A 25 -6.27 -10.97 -1.95
N LEU A 26 -6.37 -12.30 -2.02
CA LEU A 26 -6.09 -13.09 -3.21
C LEU A 26 -7.30 -13.92 -3.62
N ILE A 27 -7.42 -14.17 -4.92
CA ILE A 27 -8.46 -14.97 -5.54
C ILE A 27 -7.84 -15.83 -6.63
N ASP A 28 -8.28 -17.06 -6.75
CA ASP A 28 -7.88 -17.96 -7.83
C ASP A 28 -8.67 -17.70 -9.13
N PRO A 29 -8.32 -18.32 -10.27
CA PRO A 29 -9.04 -18.19 -11.53
C PRO A 29 -10.50 -18.68 -11.47
N GLN A 30 -10.87 -19.49 -10.48
CA GLN A 30 -12.22 -19.99 -10.26
C GLN A 30 -13.04 -19.09 -9.33
N GLY A 31 -12.46 -17.98 -8.87
CA GLY A 31 -13.12 -17.03 -8.00
C GLY A 31 -13.11 -17.42 -6.52
N GLN A 32 -12.29 -18.41 -6.13
CA GLN A 32 -12.18 -18.83 -4.73
C GLN A 32 -11.12 -18.05 -3.98
N PRO A 33 -11.35 -17.71 -2.70
CA PRO A 33 -10.34 -17.07 -1.87
C PRO A 33 -9.07 -17.90 -1.75
N VAL A 34 -7.90 -17.25 -1.84
CA VAL A 34 -6.59 -17.85 -1.63
C VAL A 34 -5.91 -17.16 -0.46
N THR A 35 -5.42 -17.93 0.50
CA THR A 35 -4.70 -17.42 1.68
C THR A 35 -3.24 -17.80 1.71
N ASP A 36 -2.79 -18.67 0.81
CA ASP A 36 -1.39 -19.06 0.70
C ASP A 36 -0.59 -17.96 0.00
N PRO A 37 0.40 -17.32 0.67
CA PRO A 37 1.24 -16.32 0.05
C PRO A 37 2.28 -16.90 -0.92
N GLN A 38 2.47 -18.22 -0.95
CA GLN A 38 3.48 -18.88 -1.79
C GLN A 38 3.01 -19.04 -3.25
N VAL A 39 1.71 -18.86 -3.52
CA VAL A 39 1.17 -18.91 -4.89
C VAL A 39 1.91 -17.98 -5.84
N ASP A 40 2.10 -18.43 -7.05
CA ASP A 40 2.75 -17.63 -8.07
C ASP A 40 1.74 -16.71 -8.77
N LEU A 41 1.84 -15.41 -8.46
CA LEU A 41 0.99 -14.39 -9.07
C LEU A 41 1.38 -14.08 -10.52
N SER A 42 2.61 -14.43 -10.94
CA SER A 42 3.10 -14.14 -12.29
C SER A 42 2.56 -15.11 -13.35
N ASN A 43 2.24 -16.33 -12.95
CA ASN A 43 1.69 -17.36 -13.84
C ASN A 43 0.15 -17.44 -13.82
N GLY A 44 -0.50 -16.60 -13.01
CA GLY A 44 -1.96 -16.54 -12.92
C GLY A 44 -2.60 -17.57 -12.00
N GLU A 45 -1.83 -18.24 -11.11
CA GLU A 45 -2.40 -19.12 -10.08
C GLU A 45 -3.30 -18.37 -9.12
N ALA A 46 -3.01 -17.10 -8.87
CA ALA A 46 -3.89 -16.22 -8.13
C ALA A 46 -3.74 -14.77 -8.59
N GLY A 47 -4.71 -13.93 -8.25
CA GLY A 47 -4.69 -12.50 -8.50
C GLY A 47 -4.98 -11.70 -7.23
N LEU A 48 -4.40 -10.50 -7.15
CA LEU A 48 -4.73 -9.54 -6.12
C LEU A 48 -6.11 -8.94 -6.41
N LEU A 49 -6.99 -8.95 -5.41
CA LEU A 49 -8.27 -8.27 -5.52
C LEU A 49 -8.07 -6.74 -5.62
N PRO A 50 -8.85 -6.09 -6.47
CA PRO A 50 -8.80 -4.63 -6.59
C PRO A 50 -9.31 -3.97 -5.31
N LEU A 51 -9.00 -2.69 -5.14
CA LEU A 51 -9.52 -1.87 -4.05
C LEU A 51 -11.05 -1.97 -3.98
N GLY A 52 -11.58 -2.25 -2.78
CA GLY A 52 -12.99 -2.58 -2.57
C GLY A 52 -13.26 -4.09 -2.46
N GLY A 53 -12.27 -4.94 -2.76
CA GLY A 53 -12.33 -6.38 -2.54
C GLY A 53 -13.49 -7.06 -3.25
N ILE A 54 -14.00 -8.13 -2.64
CA ILE A 54 -15.09 -8.93 -3.22
C ILE A 54 -16.38 -8.12 -3.38
N THR A 55 -16.70 -7.22 -2.45
CA THR A 55 -17.99 -6.52 -2.41
C THR A 55 -18.05 -5.29 -3.31
N SER A 56 -16.94 -4.61 -3.53
CA SER A 56 -16.89 -3.33 -4.26
C SER A 56 -15.69 -3.22 -5.20
N GLY A 57 -15.11 -4.33 -5.61
CA GLY A 57 -13.93 -4.40 -6.46
C GLY A 57 -14.07 -3.72 -7.82
N GLN A 58 -15.30 -3.61 -8.34
CA GLN A 58 -15.58 -2.87 -9.57
C GLN A 58 -15.15 -1.40 -9.49
N LYS A 59 -15.18 -0.78 -8.29
CA LYS A 59 -14.71 0.60 -8.10
C LYS A 59 -13.19 0.67 -8.21
N GLY A 60 -12.48 -0.27 -7.58
CA GLY A 60 -11.02 -0.37 -7.68
C GLY A 60 -10.55 -0.75 -9.08
N SER A 61 -11.26 -1.67 -9.76
CA SER A 61 -10.96 -2.02 -11.15
C SER A 61 -11.10 -0.83 -12.08
N GLY A 62 -12.18 -0.05 -11.95
CA GLY A 62 -12.38 1.18 -12.72
C GLY A 62 -11.27 2.20 -12.46
N LEU A 63 -10.89 2.40 -11.20
CA LEU A 63 -9.78 3.28 -10.83
C LEU A 63 -8.47 2.82 -11.46
N THR A 64 -8.16 1.52 -11.38
CA THR A 64 -6.94 0.93 -11.97
C THR A 64 -6.90 1.13 -13.46
N PHE A 65 -8.02 0.85 -14.15
CA PHE A 65 -8.13 1.02 -15.59
C PHE A 65 -7.86 2.48 -16.00
N MET A 66 -8.49 3.45 -15.33
CA MET A 66 -8.30 4.87 -15.62
C MET A 66 -6.88 5.35 -15.34
N LEU A 67 -6.25 4.89 -14.24
CA LEU A 67 -4.87 5.23 -13.92
C LEU A 67 -3.89 4.65 -14.95
N ASN A 68 -4.13 3.43 -15.42
CA ASN A 68 -3.31 2.84 -16.50
C ASN A 68 -3.47 3.61 -17.82
N LEU A 69 -4.69 3.98 -18.20
CA LEU A 69 -4.90 4.82 -19.38
C LEU A 69 -4.16 6.16 -19.27
N LEU A 70 -4.21 6.82 -18.11
CA LEU A 70 -3.48 8.06 -17.89
C LEU A 70 -1.97 7.84 -17.97
N ALA A 71 -1.44 6.77 -17.38
CA ALA A 71 -0.03 6.44 -17.43
C ALA A 71 0.43 6.17 -18.88
N ILE A 72 -0.31 5.37 -19.63
CA ILE A 72 -0.02 5.09 -21.05
C ILE A 72 -0.06 6.39 -21.85
N THR A 73 -1.10 7.20 -21.68
CA THR A 73 -1.31 8.42 -22.49
C THR A 73 -0.30 9.52 -22.18
N LEU A 74 0.00 9.75 -20.91
CA LEU A 74 0.83 10.88 -20.47
C LEU A 74 2.32 10.53 -20.39
N ALA A 75 2.66 9.29 -20.09
CA ALA A 75 4.04 8.85 -19.93
C ALA A 75 4.58 8.06 -21.15
N ASN A 76 3.74 7.85 -22.17
CA ASN A 76 4.08 7.06 -23.38
C ASN A 76 4.70 5.70 -23.03
N VAL A 77 4.10 5.01 -22.07
CA VAL A 77 4.57 3.73 -21.53
C VAL A 77 3.92 2.61 -22.32
N GLU A 78 4.71 1.62 -22.76
CA GLU A 78 4.19 0.42 -23.37
C GLU A 78 3.36 -0.42 -22.37
N GLU A 79 2.41 -1.20 -22.89
CA GLU A 79 1.34 -1.90 -22.16
C GLU A 79 1.79 -2.80 -20.99
N ARG A 80 3.07 -3.10 -20.88
CA ARG A 80 3.64 -4.01 -19.85
C ARG A 80 4.66 -3.36 -18.92
N VAL A 81 4.78 -2.05 -18.93
CA VAL A 81 5.78 -1.36 -18.10
C VAL A 81 5.13 -0.94 -16.78
N GLU A 82 5.70 -1.38 -15.69
CA GLU A 82 5.40 -0.83 -14.37
C GLU A 82 5.83 0.64 -14.35
N GLY A 83 4.88 1.53 -14.08
CA GLY A 83 5.11 2.95 -14.06
C GLY A 83 4.35 3.65 -12.94
N ALA A 84 4.68 4.91 -12.73
CA ALA A 84 3.99 5.78 -11.79
C ALA A 84 3.59 7.09 -12.47
N LEU A 85 2.34 7.51 -12.26
CA LEU A 85 1.90 8.86 -12.60
C LEU A 85 2.03 9.74 -11.35
N ILE A 86 2.80 10.83 -11.46
CA ILE A 86 2.97 11.81 -10.39
C ILE A 86 2.39 13.13 -10.87
N ILE A 87 1.43 13.68 -10.13
CA ILE A 87 0.84 15.00 -10.38
C ILE A 87 1.19 15.90 -9.21
N ALA A 88 1.93 16.97 -9.46
CA ALA A 88 2.24 18.00 -8.48
C ALA A 88 1.41 19.25 -8.77
N ILE A 89 0.60 19.67 -7.80
CA ILE A 89 -0.26 20.85 -7.91
C ILE A 89 0.23 21.88 -6.91
N ASN A 90 0.55 23.10 -7.41
CA ASN A 90 0.85 24.23 -6.53
C ASN A 90 -0.46 24.88 -6.06
N PRO A 91 -0.85 24.72 -4.81
CA PRO A 91 -2.11 25.26 -4.31
C PRO A 91 -2.17 26.77 -4.26
N ALA A 92 -1.02 27.45 -4.25
CA ALA A 92 -0.94 28.91 -4.21
C ALA A 92 -1.54 29.59 -5.45
N PHE A 93 -1.77 28.83 -6.54
CA PHE A 93 -2.51 29.33 -7.70
C PHE A 93 -4.02 29.43 -7.48
N PHE A 94 -4.56 28.78 -6.46
CA PHE A 94 -6.00 28.69 -6.23
C PHE A 94 -6.46 29.49 -5.01
N LEU A 95 -5.64 29.52 -3.94
CA LEU A 95 -5.96 30.20 -2.68
C LEU A 95 -4.69 30.52 -1.90
N PRO A 96 -4.76 31.48 -0.93
CA PRO A 96 -3.65 31.75 -0.02
C PRO A 96 -3.26 30.49 0.77
N LEU A 97 -1.97 30.24 0.93
CA LEU A 97 -1.46 29.06 1.64
C LEU A 97 -1.88 29.02 3.12
N SER A 98 -2.08 30.20 3.75
CA SER A 98 -2.62 30.31 5.11
C SER A 98 -3.99 29.68 5.22
N ASP A 99 -4.86 29.95 4.24
CA ASP A 99 -6.24 29.48 4.23
C ASP A 99 -6.30 27.97 4.00
N LEU A 100 -5.44 27.48 3.08
CA LEU A 100 -5.29 26.04 2.89
C LEU A 100 -4.84 25.32 4.18
N LYS A 101 -3.80 25.86 4.85
CA LYS A 101 -3.32 25.27 6.10
C LYS A 101 -4.40 25.27 7.16
N SER A 102 -5.08 26.40 7.36
CA SER A 102 -6.17 26.47 8.35
C SER A 102 -7.31 25.50 8.04
N ALA A 103 -7.68 25.36 6.76
CA ALA A 103 -8.70 24.38 6.35
C ALA A 103 -8.26 22.94 6.57
N ALA A 104 -6.98 22.62 6.29
CA ALA A 104 -6.41 21.30 6.51
C ALA A 104 -6.37 20.96 8.02
N ASP A 105 -5.89 21.89 8.85
CA ASP A 105 -5.86 21.72 10.31
C ASP A 105 -7.28 21.47 10.87
N GLY A 106 -8.26 22.26 10.43
CA GLY A 106 -9.65 22.07 10.82
C GLY A 106 -10.25 20.73 10.33
N LEU A 107 -9.78 20.17 9.21
CA LEU A 107 -10.19 18.83 8.78
C LEU A 107 -9.57 17.75 9.67
N VAL A 108 -8.29 17.87 10.00
CA VAL A 108 -7.57 16.96 10.91
C VAL A 108 -8.26 16.95 12.27
N ASP A 109 -8.54 18.12 12.84
CA ASP A 109 -9.21 18.25 14.14
C ASP A 109 -10.58 17.55 14.15
N ARG A 110 -11.38 17.72 13.10
CA ARG A 110 -12.68 17.01 12.98
C ARG A 110 -12.52 15.50 12.91
N LEU A 111 -11.49 15.00 12.21
CA LEU A 111 -11.23 13.56 12.12
C LEU A 111 -10.81 12.99 13.49
N HIS A 112 -9.95 13.70 14.22
CA HIS A 112 -9.54 13.29 15.56
C HIS A 112 -10.68 13.31 16.59
N GLN A 113 -11.67 14.21 16.43
CA GLN A 113 -12.85 14.26 17.26
C GLN A 113 -13.89 13.18 16.90
N THR A 114 -13.73 12.50 15.77
CA THR A 114 -14.64 11.43 15.34
C THR A 114 -14.43 10.20 16.23
N PRO A 115 -15.49 9.65 16.85
CA PRO A 115 -15.36 8.43 17.64
C PRO A 115 -14.83 7.27 16.80
N ALA A 116 -13.84 6.56 17.32
CA ALA A 116 -13.35 5.34 16.70
C ALA A 116 -14.37 4.20 16.86
N ILE A 117 -14.40 3.30 15.90
CA ILE A 117 -15.16 2.06 16.00
C ILE A 117 -14.50 1.10 17.00
N ASP A 118 -15.26 0.13 17.50
CA ASP A 118 -14.76 -0.87 18.43
C ASP A 118 -13.49 -1.56 17.89
N GLY A 119 -12.51 -1.73 18.77
CA GLY A 119 -11.20 -2.31 18.43
C GLY A 119 -10.15 -1.30 17.95
N PHE A 120 -10.48 -0.01 17.85
CA PHE A 120 -9.55 1.05 17.49
C PHE A 120 -9.51 2.15 18.56
N ASN A 121 -8.31 2.68 18.84
CA ASN A 121 -8.14 3.72 19.87
C ASN A 121 -8.50 5.12 19.37
N SER A 122 -8.29 5.38 18.08
CA SER A 122 -8.51 6.70 17.46
C SER A 122 -8.65 6.60 15.96
N VAL A 123 -9.26 7.62 15.36
CA VAL A 123 -9.20 7.84 13.91
C VAL A 123 -7.91 8.59 13.59
N LEU A 124 -7.10 8.02 12.70
CA LEU A 124 -5.82 8.60 12.28
C LEU A 124 -5.94 9.19 10.88
N VAL A 125 -5.28 10.30 10.64
CA VAL A 125 -5.13 10.83 9.28
C VAL A 125 -3.96 10.14 8.55
N PRO A 126 -3.93 10.16 7.21
CA PRO A 126 -2.84 9.58 6.43
C PRO A 126 -1.48 10.16 6.84
N GLY A 127 -0.54 9.27 7.17
CA GLY A 127 0.82 9.63 7.60
C GLY A 127 1.05 9.52 9.11
N GLU A 128 0.05 9.71 9.97
CA GLU A 128 0.22 9.68 11.43
C GLU A 128 0.75 8.35 11.95
N ARG A 129 0.17 7.24 11.49
CA ARG A 129 0.67 5.91 11.87
C ARG A 129 2.14 5.72 11.49
N SER A 130 2.52 6.19 10.31
CA SER A 130 3.91 6.10 9.84
C SER A 130 4.84 6.97 10.68
N HIS A 131 4.38 8.14 11.08
CA HIS A 131 5.12 9.03 11.96
C HIS A 131 5.31 8.42 13.35
N GLN A 132 4.24 7.93 13.98
CA GLN A 132 4.28 7.25 15.28
C GLN A 132 5.24 6.06 15.25
N GLU A 133 5.17 5.24 14.20
CA GLU A 133 6.06 4.09 14.05
C GLU A 133 7.53 4.51 13.82
N THR A 134 7.77 5.62 13.15
CA THR A 134 9.11 6.19 12.97
C THR A 134 9.71 6.61 14.31
N GLU A 135 8.94 7.33 15.12
CA GLU A 135 9.39 7.76 16.45
C GLU A 135 9.64 6.57 17.39
N ARG A 136 8.73 5.59 17.37
CA ARG A 136 8.93 4.36 18.13
C ARG A 136 10.23 3.64 17.73
N ARG A 137 10.47 3.47 16.42
CA ARG A 137 11.67 2.78 15.91
C ARG A 137 12.96 3.56 16.16
N ARG A 138 12.91 4.88 16.25
CA ARG A 138 14.07 5.68 16.64
C ARG A 138 14.49 5.40 18.09
N GLN A 139 13.54 5.11 18.95
CA GLN A 139 13.79 4.83 20.37
C GLN A 139 14.13 3.35 20.63
N GLU A 140 13.39 2.43 20.02
CA GLU A 140 13.45 0.99 20.28
C GLU A 140 14.36 0.24 19.30
N GLY A 141 14.72 0.86 18.17
CA GLY A 141 15.42 0.22 17.06
C GLY A 141 14.49 -0.38 16.02
N ILE A 142 15.08 -0.91 14.96
CA ILE A 142 14.37 -1.53 13.84
C ILE A 142 14.53 -3.04 13.96
N LEU A 143 13.40 -3.75 14.05
CA LEU A 143 13.40 -5.21 13.99
C LEU A 143 13.72 -5.65 12.55
N VAL A 144 14.76 -6.42 12.39
CA VAL A 144 15.14 -7.06 11.11
C VAL A 144 14.90 -8.55 11.26
N GLU A 145 14.14 -9.13 10.34
CA GLU A 145 13.88 -10.58 10.30
C GLU A 145 15.20 -11.34 10.13
N ASN A 146 15.34 -12.47 10.83
CA ASN A 146 16.59 -13.26 10.84
C ASN A 146 17.09 -13.62 9.45
N ASP A 147 16.20 -14.04 8.55
CA ASP A 147 16.57 -14.39 7.18
C ASP A 147 17.14 -13.20 6.41
N THR A 148 16.51 -12.04 6.56
CA THR A 148 17.00 -10.78 5.97
C THR A 148 18.36 -10.43 6.54
N TRP A 149 18.54 -10.56 7.85
CA TRP A 149 19.82 -10.28 8.52
C TRP A 149 20.93 -11.22 8.04
N ASN A 150 20.64 -12.50 7.96
CA ASN A 150 21.60 -13.50 7.47
C ASN A 150 22.03 -13.20 6.02
N ARG A 151 21.08 -12.89 5.12
CA ARG A 151 21.38 -12.51 3.75
C ARG A 151 22.24 -11.25 3.66
N LEU A 152 21.95 -10.24 4.48
CA LEU A 152 22.79 -9.03 4.56
C LEU A 152 24.21 -9.34 5.02
N GLN A 153 24.38 -10.23 5.99
CA GLN A 153 25.70 -10.66 6.43
C GLN A 153 26.47 -11.43 5.35
N GLU A 154 25.80 -12.28 4.59
CA GLU A 154 26.41 -13.00 3.46
C GLU A 154 26.86 -12.03 2.36
N LEU A 155 26.02 -11.08 1.98
CA LEU A 155 26.37 -10.04 1.02
C LEU A 155 27.57 -9.19 1.50
N ALA A 156 27.61 -8.84 2.78
CA ALA A 156 28.71 -8.07 3.36
C ALA A 156 30.05 -8.84 3.38
N LYS A 157 30.01 -10.18 3.39
CA LYS A 157 31.22 -11.04 3.29
C LYS A 157 31.70 -11.23 1.85
N GLY A 158 31.05 -10.62 0.86
CA GLY A 158 31.44 -10.73 -0.55
C GLY A 158 31.07 -12.07 -1.20
N SER A 159 30.23 -12.86 -0.56
CA SER A 159 29.62 -14.05 -1.18
C SER A 159 28.59 -13.58 -2.20
N VAL A 160 28.99 -13.50 -3.46
CA VAL A 160 28.09 -13.19 -4.58
C VAL A 160 27.16 -14.38 -4.78
N ILE A 161 25.89 -14.08 -4.93
CA ILE A 161 24.82 -15.01 -5.32
C ILE A 161 25.08 -15.52 -6.74
#